data_5f57e8899c8b99064d4a260b6663d0c0
#
_entry.id   5f57e8899c8b99064d4a260b6663d0c0
#
_cell.length_a   1.000
_cell.length_b   1.000
_cell.length_c   1.000
_cell.angle_alpha   90.00
_cell.angle_beta   90.00
_cell.angle_gamma   90.00
#
_symmetry.space_group_name_H-M   'P 1'
#
loop_
_entity.id
_entity.type
_entity.pdbx_description
1 polymer ?
#
loop_
_entity_poly.entity_id
_entity_poly.type
_entity_poly.pdbx_seq_one_letter_code
_entity_poly.pdbx_strand_id
1 'polypeptide(L)'
;MLTLYNARSIITMNESLPRASAVLVRDGMIIEVGEPERMEPWLRHEEYVVDDRFAEQVICPGFIDPHLHPSMAAVLLPMEFITAMRWKLPWGEVQPVTDSDGFDERMAALSDMKGVGEPLFIWGYHQLWHGPMSRARIETVTGDKPTVVWHRSFHEVYMNAAAMDMIGVVAAEIKPGMQIDIERGWFFEGGLGYAISRLNPWILAPEQYAAGLQRLKQVVHSGGHTTIGDLATGMFNLTAEAEALSQHLEGDDVSFRTRLVAHGTVLTKGGVPPQQGPELAEALLQRNSHRLHFGRHIKLFSDGAFFSQLAQLQAPGYIDGHHGEWLSTPEVLEQHIRSYWYAGYQIHVHV
;
A
#
# COMPACT_ATOMS: atom_id res chain seq x y z
N MET A 1 14.61 -28.20 -15.54
CA MET A 1 13.68 -29.11 -16.27
C MET A 1 13.04 -28.35 -17.40
N LEU A 2 12.96 -28.93 -18.60
CA LEU A 2 12.35 -28.31 -19.78
C LEU A 2 10.85 -28.61 -19.82
N THR A 3 10.01 -27.58 -19.97
CA THR A 3 8.54 -27.72 -20.01
C THR A 3 7.98 -26.98 -21.22
N LEU A 4 7.22 -27.71 -22.05
CA LEU A 4 6.46 -27.16 -23.17
C LEU A 4 5.02 -26.92 -22.71
N TYR A 5 4.61 -25.67 -22.68
CA TYR A 5 3.23 -25.27 -22.41
C TYR A 5 2.50 -25.01 -23.72
N ASN A 6 1.42 -25.73 -23.94
CA ASN A 6 0.50 -25.49 -25.05
C ASN A 6 -0.66 -24.61 -24.59
N ALA A 7 -1.11 -23.70 -25.45
CA ALA A 7 -2.22 -22.80 -25.16
C ALA A 7 -3.07 -22.55 -26.42
N ARG A 8 -4.35 -22.24 -26.24
CA ARG A 8 -5.21 -21.80 -27.35
C ARG A 8 -4.63 -20.56 -28.05
N SER A 9 -4.02 -19.67 -27.28
CA SER A 9 -3.30 -18.51 -27.80
C SER A 9 -2.39 -17.94 -26.71
N ILE A 10 -1.21 -17.50 -27.11
CA ILE A 10 -0.27 -16.78 -26.25
C ILE A 10 -0.16 -15.35 -26.78
N ILE A 11 -0.47 -14.37 -25.93
CA ILE A 11 -0.22 -12.96 -26.22
C ILE A 11 1.21 -12.66 -25.84
N THR A 12 2.07 -12.35 -26.81
CA THR A 12 3.52 -12.25 -26.57
C THR A 12 3.97 -10.84 -26.21
N MET A 13 3.15 -9.82 -26.49
CA MET A 13 3.51 -8.40 -26.46
C MET A 13 4.69 -8.03 -27.36
N ASN A 14 5.01 -8.88 -28.35
CA ASN A 14 6.04 -8.65 -29.36
C ASN A 14 5.36 -8.34 -30.70
N GLU A 15 5.60 -7.16 -31.25
CA GLU A 15 4.97 -6.71 -32.50
C GLU A 15 5.27 -7.64 -33.69
N SER A 16 6.47 -8.23 -33.74
CA SER A 16 6.88 -9.16 -34.81
C SER A 16 6.27 -10.55 -34.68
N LEU A 17 5.77 -10.92 -33.50
CA LEU A 17 5.13 -12.20 -33.21
C LEU A 17 4.01 -11.98 -32.18
N PRO A 18 2.92 -11.30 -32.51
CA PRO A 18 1.91 -10.89 -31.51
C PRO A 18 1.13 -12.04 -30.89
N ARG A 19 1.10 -13.19 -31.56
CA ARG A 19 0.42 -14.41 -31.13
C ARG A 19 1.29 -15.63 -31.33
N ALA A 20 1.13 -16.61 -30.43
CA ALA A 20 1.74 -17.92 -30.47
C ALA A 20 0.75 -18.95 -29.90
N SER A 21 1.10 -20.26 -30.00
CA SER A 21 0.32 -21.34 -29.41
C SER A 21 1.14 -22.19 -28.43
N ALA A 22 2.47 -22.01 -28.39
CA ALA A 22 3.34 -22.73 -27.47
C ALA A 22 4.41 -21.82 -26.88
N VAL A 23 4.83 -22.14 -25.65
CA VAL A 23 5.98 -21.54 -24.99
C VAL A 23 6.81 -22.62 -24.31
N LEU A 24 8.12 -22.57 -24.53
CA LEU A 24 9.08 -23.48 -23.94
C LEU A 24 9.80 -22.79 -22.78
N VAL A 25 9.79 -23.41 -21.62
CA VAL A 25 10.37 -22.86 -20.38
C VAL A 25 11.40 -23.84 -19.82
N ARG A 26 12.57 -23.32 -19.43
CA ARG A 26 13.61 -24.06 -18.70
C ARG A 26 13.93 -23.32 -17.41
N ASP A 27 13.75 -24.00 -16.28
CA ASP A 27 14.10 -23.47 -14.94
C ASP A 27 13.56 -22.05 -14.68
N GLY A 28 12.29 -21.83 -15.06
CA GLY A 28 11.62 -20.55 -14.90
C GLY A 28 11.92 -19.49 -15.96
N MET A 29 12.76 -19.81 -16.95
CA MET A 29 13.13 -18.90 -18.05
C MET A 29 12.47 -19.33 -19.35
N ILE A 30 11.89 -18.38 -20.07
CA ILE A 30 11.36 -18.61 -21.43
C ILE A 30 12.53 -18.82 -22.39
N ILE A 31 12.55 -19.96 -23.08
CA ILE A 31 13.57 -20.33 -24.06
C ILE A 31 13.11 -20.00 -25.46
N GLU A 32 11.84 -20.32 -25.79
CA GLU A 32 11.29 -20.10 -27.13
C GLU A 32 9.76 -19.82 -26.98
N VAL A 33 9.23 -19.01 -27.87
CA VAL A 33 7.79 -18.75 -28.02
C VAL A 33 7.42 -18.82 -29.49
N GLY A 34 6.35 -19.52 -29.84
CA GLY A 34 5.90 -19.63 -31.22
C GLY A 34 4.87 -20.74 -31.41
N GLU A 35 4.85 -21.29 -32.62
CA GLU A 35 4.11 -22.51 -32.88
C GLU A 35 4.95 -23.75 -32.41
N PRO A 36 4.31 -24.90 -32.12
CA PRO A 36 5.01 -26.06 -31.58
C PRO A 36 6.22 -26.52 -32.42
N GLU A 37 6.16 -26.36 -33.73
CA GLU A 37 7.23 -26.73 -34.66
C GLU A 37 8.54 -25.95 -34.38
N ARG A 38 8.45 -24.74 -33.87
CA ARG A 38 9.62 -23.92 -33.48
C ARG A 38 10.37 -24.49 -32.28
N MET A 39 9.71 -25.32 -31.50
CA MET A 39 10.28 -25.94 -30.29
C MET A 39 11.13 -27.16 -30.61
N GLU A 40 10.92 -27.80 -31.77
CA GLU A 40 11.62 -29.07 -32.14
C GLU A 40 13.13 -29.04 -31.95
N PRO A 41 13.89 -27.99 -32.34
CA PRO A 41 15.35 -27.99 -32.17
C PRO A 41 15.78 -28.16 -30.71
N TRP A 42 14.97 -27.61 -29.76
CA TRP A 42 15.23 -27.71 -28.35
C TRP A 42 14.82 -29.06 -27.77
N LEU A 43 13.70 -29.64 -28.25
CA LEU A 43 13.10 -30.86 -27.74
C LEU A 43 13.84 -32.13 -28.18
N ARG A 44 14.62 -32.07 -29.28
CA ARG A 44 15.34 -33.25 -29.82
C ARG A 44 16.46 -33.75 -28.91
N HIS A 45 16.99 -32.91 -28.03
CA HIS A 45 18.24 -33.19 -27.33
C HIS A 45 18.09 -33.25 -25.80
N GLU A 46 16.92 -32.98 -25.28
CA GLU A 46 16.67 -32.93 -23.85
C GLU A 46 15.33 -33.61 -23.51
N GLU A 47 15.27 -34.22 -22.33
CA GLU A 47 13.99 -34.66 -21.76
C GLU A 47 13.12 -33.46 -21.41
N TYR A 48 11.84 -33.55 -21.73
CA TYR A 48 10.88 -32.47 -21.50
C TYR A 48 9.52 -32.99 -21.04
N VAL A 49 8.76 -32.14 -20.44
CA VAL A 49 7.35 -32.35 -20.04
C VAL A 49 6.46 -31.49 -20.92
N VAL A 50 5.37 -32.06 -21.42
CA VAL A 50 4.30 -31.31 -22.06
C VAL A 50 3.24 -30.97 -21.00
N ASP A 51 2.86 -29.72 -20.93
CA ASP A 51 1.83 -29.22 -20.03
C ASP A 51 0.67 -28.61 -20.82
N ASP A 52 -0.40 -29.36 -20.95
CA ASP A 52 -1.60 -29.00 -21.70
C ASP A 52 -2.71 -28.34 -20.85
N ARG A 53 -2.42 -28.00 -19.58
CA ARG A 53 -3.43 -27.37 -18.69
C ARG A 53 -4.01 -26.07 -19.25
N PHE A 54 -3.27 -25.42 -20.16
CA PHE A 54 -3.66 -24.16 -20.78
C PHE A 54 -4.11 -24.30 -22.24
N ALA A 55 -4.26 -25.52 -22.76
CA ALA A 55 -4.60 -25.76 -24.17
C ALA A 55 -5.85 -25.03 -24.65
N GLU A 56 -6.85 -24.87 -23.78
CA GLU A 56 -8.07 -24.13 -24.04
C GLU A 56 -8.07 -22.68 -23.51
N GLN A 57 -6.93 -22.21 -22.99
CA GLN A 57 -6.81 -20.92 -22.35
C GLN A 57 -5.91 -19.97 -23.12
N VAL A 58 -5.94 -18.70 -22.75
CA VAL A 58 -5.05 -17.67 -23.26
C VAL A 58 -3.98 -17.41 -22.21
N ILE A 59 -2.70 -17.57 -22.60
CA ILE A 59 -1.56 -17.16 -21.78
C ILE A 59 -1.17 -15.73 -22.17
N CYS A 60 -0.90 -14.90 -21.20
CA CYS A 60 -0.35 -13.56 -21.39
C CYS A 60 0.76 -13.29 -20.36
N PRO A 61 1.64 -12.32 -20.59
CA PRO A 61 2.54 -11.84 -19.55
C PRO A 61 1.79 -11.46 -18.29
N GLY A 62 2.39 -11.69 -17.12
CA GLY A 62 1.82 -11.28 -15.86
C GLY A 62 1.65 -9.76 -15.80
N PHE A 63 0.59 -9.31 -15.14
CA PHE A 63 0.30 -7.89 -15.02
C PHE A 63 1.33 -7.17 -14.12
N ILE A 64 1.51 -5.88 -14.38
CA ILE A 64 2.35 -5.00 -13.60
C ILE A 64 1.43 -3.97 -12.93
N ASP A 65 1.44 -3.93 -11.61
CA ASP A 65 0.86 -2.82 -10.85
C ASP A 65 1.99 -1.84 -10.50
N PRO A 66 2.07 -0.67 -11.18
CA PRO A 66 3.17 0.26 -10.97
C PRO A 66 3.02 1.11 -9.71
N HIS A 67 1.89 1.09 -9.02
CA HIS A 67 1.59 1.96 -7.89
C HIS A 67 0.75 1.27 -6.82
N LEU A 68 1.42 0.56 -5.96
CA LEU A 68 0.86 -0.09 -4.77
C LEU A 68 1.65 0.37 -3.54
N HIS A 69 1.11 0.06 -2.35
CA HIS A 69 1.77 0.26 -1.06
C HIS A 69 1.69 -1.04 -0.24
N PRO A 70 2.62 -1.98 -0.41
CA PRO A 70 2.61 -3.27 0.28
C PRO A 70 2.53 -3.15 1.81
N SER A 71 3.30 -2.23 2.40
CA SER A 71 3.28 -1.98 3.84
C SER A 71 1.94 -1.44 4.32
N MET A 72 1.34 -0.52 3.57
CA MET A 72 0.00 -0.02 3.86
C MET A 72 -1.04 -1.12 3.73
N ALA A 73 -0.97 -1.95 2.69
CA ALA A 73 -1.85 -3.09 2.52
C ALA A 73 -1.70 -4.10 3.66
N ALA A 74 -0.48 -4.36 4.14
CA ALA A 74 -0.22 -5.24 5.27
C ALA A 74 -0.85 -4.72 6.58
N VAL A 75 -0.87 -3.42 6.79
CA VAL A 75 -1.55 -2.78 7.93
C VAL A 75 -3.07 -2.80 7.75
N LEU A 76 -3.55 -2.49 6.55
CA LEU A 76 -4.96 -2.32 6.23
C LEU A 76 -5.74 -3.65 6.17
N LEU A 77 -5.22 -4.65 5.44
CA LEU A 77 -5.97 -5.86 5.13
C LEU A 77 -6.40 -6.68 6.37
N PRO A 78 -5.70 -6.64 7.52
CA PRO A 78 -6.19 -7.23 8.77
C PRO A 78 -7.23 -6.40 9.52
N MET A 79 -7.46 -5.12 9.17
CA MET A 79 -8.45 -4.28 9.83
C MET A 79 -9.89 -4.72 9.51
N GLU A 80 -10.83 -4.22 10.29
CA GLU A 80 -12.26 -4.35 9.99
C GLU A 80 -12.68 -3.35 8.92
N PHE A 81 -13.38 -3.83 7.91
CA PHE A 81 -13.80 -2.99 6.79
C PHE A 81 -15.22 -2.50 6.99
N ILE A 82 -15.41 -1.18 7.05
CA ILE A 82 -16.70 -0.50 6.88
C ILE A 82 -16.53 0.52 5.76
N THR A 83 -17.01 0.21 4.57
CA THR A 83 -16.74 0.99 3.37
C THR A 83 -17.99 1.16 2.52
N ALA A 84 -18.12 2.29 1.84
CA ALA A 84 -19.25 2.58 0.95
C ALA A 84 -19.22 1.77 -0.35
N MET A 85 -18.14 1.05 -0.62
CA MET A 85 -18.00 0.23 -1.81
C MET A 85 -17.90 -1.25 -1.46
N ARG A 86 -18.42 -2.10 -2.35
CA ARG A 86 -18.23 -3.54 -2.27
C ARG A 86 -16.79 -3.91 -2.56
N TRP A 87 -16.20 -4.74 -1.68
CA TRP A 87 -14.87 -5.30 -1.90
C TRP A 87 -14.96 -6.81 -2.08
N LYS A 88 -14.40 -7.29 -3.19
CA LYS A 88 -14.22 -8.72 -3.45
C LYS A 88 -12.78 -9.07 -3.14
N LEU A 89 -12.58 -9.72 -2.00
CA LEU A 89 -11.27 -10.14 -1.54
C LEU A 89 -11.12 -11.66 -1.70
N PRO A 90 -9.91 -12.21 -1.84
CA PRO A 90 -9.71 -13.65 -2.01
C PRO A 90 -10.31 -14.51 -0.88
N TRP A 91 -10.48 -13.93 0.32
CA TRP A 91 -11.02 -14.62 1.50
C TRP A 91 -12.49 -14.28 1.80
N GLY A 92 -13.15 -13.47 0.99
CA GLY A 92 -14.55 -13.12 1.19
C GLY A 92 -14.95 -11.79 0.58
N GLU A 93 -16.19 -11.43 0.77
CA GLU A 93 -16.78 -10.22 0.22
C GLU A 93 -17.22 -9.27 1.35
N VAL A 94 -16.82 -7.99 1.25
CA VAL A 94 -17.29 -6.93 2.13
C VAL A 94 -18.46 -6.23 1.46
N GLN A 95 -19.61 -6.24 2.13
CA GLN A 95 -20.80 -5.53 1.65
C GLN A 95 -20.67 -4.03 1.90
N PRO A 96 -21.18 -3.18 0.99
CA PRO A 96 -21.14 -1.74 1.17
C PRO A 96 -22.06 -1.29 2.30
N VAL A 97 -21.60 -0.27 3.02
CA VAL A 97 -22.39 0.54 3.97
C VAL A 97 -22.41 1.95 3.43
N THR A 98 -23.58 2.51 3.15
CA THR A 98 -23.70 3.75 2.37
C THR A 98 -24.42 4.89 3.11
N ASP A 99 -24.58 4.76 4.42
CA ASP A 99 -25.22 5.77 5.26
C ASP A 99 -24.59 5.79 6.67
N SER A 100 -24.96 6.81 7.43
CA SER A 100 -24.43 7.09 8.78
C SER A 100 -24.87 6.02 9.80
N ASP A 101 -26.13 5.65 9.76
CA ASP A 101 -26.74 4.75 10.76
C ASP A 101 -26.17 3.35 10.58
N GLY A 102 -26.08 2.86 9.32
CA GLY A 102 -25.46 1.58 9.00
C GLY A 102 -23.97 1.52 9.37
N PHE A 103 -23.25 2.66 9.30
CA PHE A 103 -21.87 2.72 9.76
C PHE A 103 -21.77 2.52 11.27
N ASP A 104 -22.64 3.19 12.04
CA ASP A 104 -22.67 3.08 13.50
C ASP A 104 -23.12 1.69 13.96
N GLU A 105 -24.16 1.13 13.32
CA GLU A 105 -24.61 -0.25 13.60
C GLU A 105 -23.49 -1.27 13.35
N ARG A 106 -22.77 -1.13 12.23
CA ARG A 106 -21.67 -2.03 11.91
C ARG A 106 -20.49 -1.87 12.87
N MET A 107 -20.15 -0.62 13.24
CA MET A 107 -19.11 -0.32 14.22
C MET A 107 -19.45 -0.90 15.59
N ALA A 108 -20.71 -0.77 16.05
CA ALA A 108 -21.19 -1.38 17.28
C ALA A 108 -21.04 -2.91 17.27
N ALA A 109 -21.53 -3.55 16.20
CA ALA A 109 -21.43 -5.01 16.04
C ALA A 109 -19.96 -5.50 16.07
N LEU A 110 -19.05 -4.79 15.41
CA LEU A 110 -17.62 -5.10 15.42
C LEU A 110 -17.01 -4.88 16.81
N SER A 111 -17.43 -3.83 17.50
CA SER A 111 -16.99 -3.54 18.87
C SER A 111 -17.38 -4.67 19.84
N ASP A 112 -18.60 -5.19 19.71
CA ASP A 112 -19.08 -6.29 20.55
C ASP A 112 -18.32 -7.61 20.33
N MET A 113 -17.78 -7.81 19.12
CA MET A 113 -16.97 -8.99 18.79
C MET A 113 -15.55 -8.95 19.38
N LYS A 114 -15.05 -7.77 19.75
CA LYS A 114 -13.70 -7.62 20.32
C LYS A 114 -13.70 -7.85 21.84
N GLY A 115 -12.64 -8.47 22.31
CA GLY A 115 -12.42 -8.71 23.73
C GLY A 115 -12.25 -7.42 24.55
N VAL A 116 -12.29 -7.57 25.88
CA VAL A 116 -12.02 -6.44 26.79
C VAL A 116 -10.58 -5.96 26.60
N GLY A 117 -10.41 -4.67 26.35
CA GLY A 117 -9.09 -4.06 26.11
C GLY A 117 -8.49 -4.33 24.73
N GLU A 118 -9.13 -5.13 23.89
CA GLU A 118 -8.71 -5.34 22.50
C GLU A 118 -9.12 -4.13 21.67
N PRO A 119 -8.18 -3.46 20.98
CA PRO A 119 -8.52 -2.29 20.18
C PRO A 119 -9.27 -2.68 18.89
N LEU A 120 -10.19 -1.81 18.48
CA LEU A 120 -10.92 -1.92 17.24
C LEU A 120 -10.29 -0.98 16.19
N PHE A 121 -9.75 -1.55 15.13
CA PHE A 121 -9.23 -0.81 13.96
C PHE A 121 -10.20 -0.97 12.81
N ILE A 122 -10.74 0.15 12.32
CA ILE A 122 -11.69 0.21 11.20
C ILE A 122 -11.05 0.99 10.06
N TRP A 123 -11.19 0.47 8.83
CA TRP A 123 -10.83 1.19 7.62
C TRP A 123 -12.02 1.32 6.68
N GLY A 124 -12.05 2.44 5.94
CA GLY A 124 -13.00 2.65 4.85
C GLY A 124 -14.00 3.78 5.08
N TYR A 125 -13.90 4.47 6.22
CA TYR A 125 -14.73 5.65 6.50
C TYR A 125 -14.60 6.69 5.38
N HIS A 126 -15.72 7.33 5.06
CA HIS A 126 -15.78 8.47 4.13
C HIS A 126 -16.96 9.36 4.47
N GLN A 127 -16.71 10.64 4.76
CA GLN A 127 -17.68 11.60 5.28
C GLN A 127 -18.92 11.79 4.39
N LEU A 128 -18.78 11.72 3.06
CA LEU A 128 -19.90 11.90 2.13
C LEU A 128 -20.95 10.78 2.23
N TRP A 129 -20.55 9.58 2.67
CA TRP A 129 -21.44 8.43 2.82
C TRP A 129 -21.83 8.22 4.27
N HIS A 130 -20.86 8.30 5.17
CA HIS A 130 -21.01 7.88 6.56
C HIS A 130 -21.29 9.06 7.51
N GLY A 131 -21.45 10.28 6.96
CA GLY A 131 -21.66 11.49 7.76
C GLY A 131 -20.40 11.95 8.52
N PRO A 132 -20.47 13.04 9.29
CA PRO A 132 -19.33 13.56 10.04
C PRO A 132 -18.83 12.57 11.09
N MET A 133 -17.50 12.44 11.24
CA MET A 133 -16.87 11.64 12.29
C MET A 133 -16.30 12.52 13.39
N SER A 134 -16.37 12.02 14.62
CA SER A 134 -15.77 12.66 15.78
C SER A 134 -15.52 11.65 16.90
N ARG A 135 -14.66 12.03 17.84
CA ARG A 135 -14.42 11.29 19.08
C ARG A 135 -15.75 10.98 19.80
N ALA A 136 -16.61 11.99 19.99
CA ALA A 136 -17.88 11.81 20.68
C ALA A 136 -18.82 10.80 19.99
N ARG A 137 -18.84 10.77 18.64
CA ARG A 137 -19.60 9.76 17.91
C ARG A 137 -19.06 8.37 18.14
N ILE A 138 -17.75 8.19 18.07
CA ILE A 138 -17.10 6.90 18.32
C ILE A 138 -17.40 6.44 19.75
N GLU A 139 -17.24 7.32 20.75
CA GLU A 139 -17.53 7.04 22.16
C GLU A 139 -19.00 6.64 22.38
N THR A 140 -19.93 7.29 21.69
CA THR A 140 -21.36 6.94 21.78
C THR A 140 -21.61 5.50 21.31
N VAL A 141 -20.89 5.03 20.29
CA VAL A 141 -21.10 3.70 19.68
C VAL A 141 -20.29 2.61 20.40
N THR A 142 -19.04 2.90 20.75
CA THR A 142 -18.09 1.86 21.23
C THR A 142 -17.72 1.99 22.72
N GLY A 143 -18.25 3.04 23.40
CA GLY A 143 -17.92 3.30 24.81
C GLY A 143 -16.42 3.54 24.99
N ASP A 144 -15.87 2.91 26.04
CA ASP A 144 -14.46 2.99 26.41
C ASP A 144 -13.56 2.00 25.66
N LYS A 145 -14.05 1.32 24.64
CA LYS A 145 -13.22 0.44 23.80
C LYS A 145 -12.29 1.27 22.92
N PRO A 146 -10.96 1.08 22.98
CA PRO A 146 -10.04 1.79 22.10
C PRO A 146 -10.42 1.57 20.63
N THR A 147 -10.86 2.63 19.95
CA THR A 147 -11.38 2.55 18.60
C THR A 147 -10.70 3.58 17.69
N VAL A 148 -10.16 3.09 16.61
CA VAL A 148 -9.45 3.86 15.58
C VAL A 148 -10.19 3.69 14.26
N VAL A 149 -10.69 4.79 13.70
CA VAL A 149 -11.43 4.82 12.43
C VAL A 149 -10.58 5.51 11.38
N TRP A 150 -10.08 4.74 10.42
CA TRP A 150 -9.27 5.26 9.32
C TRP A 150 -10.14 5.66 8.14
N HIS A 151 -9.90 6.87 7.64
CA HIS A 151 -10.50 7.31 6.38
C HIS A 151 -9.96 6.50 5.21
N ARG A 152 -10.78 6.25 4.20
CA ARG A 152 -10.40 5.46 3.02
C ARG A 152 -9.21 6.03 2.23
N SER A 153 -8.93 7.33 2.36
CA SER A 153 -7.78 7.98 1.73
C SER A 153 -6.44 7.59 2.35
N PHE A 154 -6.46 7.13 3.58
CA PHE A 154 -5.26 6.96 4.40
C PHE A 154 -4.55 8.28 4.79
N HIS A 155 -5.19 9.43 4.61
CA HIS A 155 -4.67 10.74 4.97
C HIS A 155 -5.18 11.27 6.32
N GLU A 156 -6.16 10.59 6.92
CA GLU A 156 -6.73 10.99 8.19
C GLU A 156 -7.24 9.80 9.00
N VAL A 157 -7.25 9.96 10.31
CA VAL A 157 -7.74 8.99 11.27
C VAL A 157 -8.50 9.68 12.39
N TYR A 158 -9.54 9.02 12.90
CA TYR A 158 -10.32 9.45 14.05
C TYR A 158 -10.17 8.45 15.19
N MET A 159 -10.09 8.95 16.42
CA MET A 159 -9.91 8.12 17.63
C MET A 159 -10.82 8.60 18.75
N ASN A 160 -11.32 7.67 19.56
CA ASN A 160 -11.93 8.00 20.84
C ASN A 160 -10.85 8.24 21.93
N ALA A 161 -11.27 8.70 23.11
CA ALA A 161 -10.35 8.96 24.22
C ALA A 161 -9.54 7.72 24.60
N ALA A 162 -10.18 6.55 24.68
CA ALA A 162 -9.50 5.30 25.02
C ALA A 162 -8.40 4.91 24.02
N ALA A 163 -8.60 5.17 22.72
CA ALA A 163 -7.56 4.93 21.72
C ALA A 163 -6.42 5.95 21.82
N MET A 164 -6.74 7.22 22.07
CA MET A 164 -5.72 8.26 22.31
C MET A 164 -4.88 7.95 23.54
N ASP A 165 -5.51 7.52 24.64
CA ASP A 165 -4.81 7.09 25.86
C ASP A 165 -3.95 5.85 25.62
N MET A 166 -4.46 4.87 24.87
CA MET A 166 -3.74 3.65 24.50
C MET A 166 -2.42 3.96 23.78
N ILE A 167 -2.41 4.97 22.90
CA ILE A 167 -1.21 5.36 22.15
C ILE A 167 -0.41 6.49 22.83
N GLY A 168 -0.82 6.92 24.03
CA GLY A 168 -0.13 7.93 24.82
C GLY A 168 -0.14 9.31 24.18
N VAL A 169 -1.29 9.78 23.69
CA VAL A 169 -1.44 11.16 23.21
C VAL A 169 -1.35 12.11 24.39
N VAL A 170 -0.43 13.05 24.35
CA VAL A 170 -0.23 14.07 25.39
C VAL A 170 -0.66 15.42 24.84
N ALA A 171 -1.76 15.96 25.34
CA ALA A 171 -2.33 17.24 24.86
C ALA A 171 -1.31 18.39 24.89
N ALA A 172 -0.40 18.43 25.88
CA ALA A 172 0.64 19.45 26.01
C ALA A 172 1.73 19.37 24.90
N GLU A 173 1.84 18.26 24.19
CA GLU A 173 2.75 18.10 23.05
C GLU A 173 2.14 18.66 21.76
N ILE A 174 0.82 18.80 21.70
CA ILE A 174 0.13 19.23 20.49
C ILE A 174 0.23 20.75 20.35
N LYS A 175 0.90 21.18 19.30
CA LYS A 175 1.10 22.60 18.99
C LYS A 175 0.19 23.04 17.85
N PRO A 176 -0.19 24.32 17.77
CA PRO A 176 -0.87 24.86 16.60
C PRO A 176 -0.12 24.50 15.31
N GLY A 177 -0.85 24.07 14.28
CA GLY A 177 -0.29 23.67 12.98
C GLY A 177 0.16 22.22 12.89
N MET A 178 0.03 21.41 13.94
CA MET A 178 0.33 19.96 13.86
C MET A 178 -0.74 19.15 13.14
N GLN A 179 -1.83 19.78 12.67
CA GLN A 179 -2.93 19.10 11.97
C GLN A 179 -3.58 18.01 12.85
N ILE A 180 -3.82 18.36 14.11
CA ILE A 180 -4.46 17.52 15.13
C ILE A 180 -5.54 18.32 15.84
N ASP A 181 -6.76 17.77 15.85
CA ASP A 181 -7.89 18.23 16.65
C ASP A 181 -8.23 17.18 17.72
N ILE A 182 -7.72 17.35 18.94
CA ILE A 182 -7.94 16.41 20.05
C ILE A 182 -9.40 16.33 20.47
N GLU A 183 -10.13 17.48 20.44
CA GLU A 183 -11.53 17.51 20.87
C GLU A 183 -12.39 16.67 19.92
N ARG A 184 -12.11 16.79 18.63
CA ARG A 184 -12.74 15.97 17.61
C ARG A 184 -12.15 14.56 17.50
N GLY A 185 -10.96 14.32 18.08
CA GLY A 185 -10.19 13.09 17.93
C GLY A 185 -9.64 12.89 16.52
N TRP A 186 -9.38 13.96 15.79
CA TRP A 186 -9.03 13.96 14.37
C TRP A 186 -7.56 14.27 14.17
N PHE A 187 -6.88 13.37 13.45
CA PHE A 187 -5.47 13.46 13.11
C PHE A 187 -5.36 13.34 11.59
N PHE A 188 -4.83 14.34 10.92
CA PHE A 188 -4.75 14.39 9.47
C PHE A 188 -3.37 14.88 9.02
N GLU A 189 -2.94 14.48 7.85
CA GLU A 189 -1.64 14.79 7.24
C GLU A 189 -0.45 14.66 8.21
N GLY A 190 0.17 15.74 8.62
CA GLY A 190 1.26 15.74 9.61
C GLY A 190 0.84 15.14 10.95
N GLY A 191 -0.40 15.40 11.37
CA GLY A 191 -1.01 14.80 12.55
C GLY A 191 -1.23 13.30 12.43
N LEU A 192 -1.54 12.81 11.23
CA LEU A 192 -1.57 11.37 10.97
C LEU A 192 -0.19 10.73 11.17
N GLY A 193 0.89 11.39 10.72
CA GLY A 193 2.25 10.93 10.98
C GLY A 193 2.60 10.82 12.46
N TYR A 194 2.12 11.76 13.29
CA TYR A 194 2.21 11.70 14.75
C TYR A 194 1.45 10.47 15.30
N ALA A 195 0.21 10.25 14.84
CA ALA A 195 -0.60 9.12 15.27
C ALA A 195 0.02 7.77 14.86
N ILE A 196 0.43 7.63 13.59
CA ILE A 196 1.08 6.41 13.07
C ILE A 196 2.31 6.04 13.88
N SER A 197 3.18 6.99 14.21
CA SER A 197 4.39 6.71 14.97
C SER A 197 4.10 6.08 16.34
N ARG A 198 2.93 6.39 16.92
CA ARG A 198 2.46 5.84 18.19
C ARG A 198 1.61 4.58 18.04
N LEU A 199 0.94 4.40 16.91
CA LEU A 199 0.18 3.20 16.55
C LEU A 199 1.07 2.03 16.12
N ASN A 200 2.31 2.30 15.71
CA ASN A 200 3.24 1.27 15.22
C ASN A 200 3.34 0.01 16.09
N PRO A 201 3.35 0.07 17.45
CA PRO A 201 3.37 -1.14 18.27
C PRO A 201 2.21 -2.12 18.03
N TRP A 202 1.07 -1.61 17.54
CA TRP A 202 -0.11 -2.42 17.23
C TRP A 202 -0.18 -2.79 15.75
N ILE A 203 -0.06 -1.80 14.85
CA ILE A 203 -0.24 -2.00 13.41
C ILE A 203 0.95 -2.68 12.73
N LEU A 204 2.15 -2.57 13.31
CA LEU A 204 3.35 -3.29 12.88
C LEU A 204 3.70 -4.45 13.83
N ALA A 205 2.79 -4.86 14.73
CA ALA A 205 2.99 -6.07 15.54
C ALA A 205 3.33 -7.25 14.59
N PRO A 206 4.40 -8.03 14.86
CA PRO A 206 4.94 -8.97 13.88
C PRO A 206 3.92 -9.95 13.32
N GLU A 207 3.06 -10.50 14.17
CA GLU A 207 2.03 -11.47 13.76
C GLU A 207 0.95 -10.80 12.89
N GLN A 208 0.49 -9.61 13.27
CA GLN A 208 -0.51 -8.84 12.55
C GLN A 208 -0.01 -8.42 11.17
N TYR A 209 1.22 -7.90 11.14
CA TYR A 209 1.84 -7.44 9.90
C TYR A 209 2.15 -8.59 8.94
N ALA A 210 2.64 -9.73 9.47
CA ALA A 210 2.85 -10.95 8.70
C ALA A 210 1.53 -11.47 8.10
N ALA A 211 0.45 -11.50 8.89
CA ALA A 211 -0.88 -11.89 8.39
C ALA A 211 -1.35 -10.96 7.27
N GLY A 212 -1.11 -9.66 7.39
CA GLY A 212 -1.40 -8.68 6.35
C GLY A 212 -0.61 -8.90 5.06
N LEU A 213 0.69 -9.21 5.15
CA LEU A 213 1.53 -9.55 3.99
C LEU A 213 1.07 -10.85 3.31
N GLN A 214 0.60 -11.85 4.08
CA GLN A 214 0.01 -13.06 3.51
C GLN A 214 -1.29 -12.74 2.73
N ARG A 215 -2.14 -11.88 3.26
CA ARG A 215 -3.34 -11.39 2.56
C ARG A 215 -2.98 -10.62 1.30
N LEU A 216 -1.95 -9.76 1.35
CA LEU A 216 -1.43 -9.06 0.18
C LEU A 216 -1.00 -10.04 -0.92
N LYS A 217 -0.25 -11.10 -0.59
CA LYS A 217 0.15 -12.13 -1.58
C LYS A 217 -1.06 -12.72 -2.30
N GLN A 218 -2.13 -13.01 -1.57
CA GLN A 218 -3.37 -13.53 -2.16
C GLN A 218 -4.04 -12.52 -3.10
N VAL A 219 -4.10 -11.23 -2.72
CA VAL A 219 -4.66 -10.16 -3.55
C VAL A 219 -3.87 -9.99 -4.83
N VAL A 220 -2.55 -9.88 -4.74
CA VAL A 220 -1.65 -9.72 -5.90
C VAL A 220 -1.74 -10.92 -6.84
N HIS A 221 -1.74 -12.13 -6.28
CA HIS A 221 -1.88 -13.37 -7.06
C HIS A 221 -3.24 -13.45 -7.76
N SER A 222 -4.33 -13.16 -7.06
CA SER A 222 -5.68 -13.19 -7.63
C SER A 222 -5.89 -12.18 -8.76
N GLY A 223 -5.15 -11.07 -8.73
CA GLY A 223 -5.11 -10.05 -9.79
C GLY A 223 -4.24 -10.42 -10.98
N GLY A 224 -3.50 -11.55 -10.93
CA GLY A 224 -2.58 -11.95 -11.99
C GLY A 224 -1.33 -11.08 -12.12
N HIS A 225 -0.98 -10.34 -11.08
CA HIS A 225 0.21 -9.49 -11.08
C HIS A 225 1.47 -10.29 -10.77
N THR A 226 2.52 -10.05 -11.55
CA THR A 226 3.85 -10.65 -11.37
C THR A 226 4.93 -9.61 -11.02
N THR A 227 4.56 -8.34 -11.05
CA THR A 227 5.40 -7.24 -10.58
C THR A 227 4.51 -6.17 -9.95
N ILE A 228 4.91 -5.68 -8.79
CA ILE A 228 4.27 -4.55 -8.11
C ILE A 228 5.29 -3.47 -7.78
N GLY A 229 4.85 -2.21 -7.76
CA GLY A 229 5.64 -1.05 -7.36
C GLY A 229 5.21 -0.55 -5.99
N ASP A 230 6.08 -0.60 -4.98
CA ASP A 230 5.86 0.05 -3.69
C ASP A 230 6.29 1.52 -3.78
N LEU A 231 5.33 2.39 -3.96
CA LEU A 231 5.55 3.83 -4.18
C LEU A 231 5.56 4.65 -2.88
N ALA A 232 6.13 4.14 -1.80
CA ALA A 232 6.49 4.89 -0.59
C ALA A 232 7.01 3.95 0.52
N THR A 233 7.98 3.11 0.21
CA THR A 233 8.63 2.25 1.22
C THR A 233 9.19 3.11 2.35
N GLY A 234 8.84 2.78 3.59
CA GLY A 234 9.22 3.52 4.79
C GLY A 234 8.14 4.48 5.31
N MET A 235 6.91 4.32 4.86
CA MET A 235 5.79 5.16 5.30
C MET A 235 5.53 5.08 6.81
N PHE A 236 5.66 3.91 7.40
CA PHE A 236 5.49 3.68 8.84
C PHE A 236 6.84 3.66 9.56
N ASN A 237 7.72 2.74 9.16
CA ASN A 237 9.06 2.58 9.68
C ASN A 237 9.93 1.84 8.65
N LEU A 238 10.84 2.56 7.99
CA LEU A 238 11.63 2.02 6.88
C LEU A 238 12.39 0.74 7.24
N THR A 239 12.98 0.66 8.43
CA THR A 239 13.75 -0.53 8.85
C THR A 239 12.83 -1.73 9.06
N ALA A 240 11.76 -1.55 9.86
CA ALA A 240 10.81 -2.62 10.15
C ALA A 240 10.08 -3.10 8.89
N GLU A 241 9.70 -2.17 8.00
CA GLU A 241 9.07 -2.50 6.72
C GLU A 241 10.02 -3.30 5.83
N ALA A 242 11.25 -2.83 5.62
CA ALA A 242 12.21 -3.51 4.77
C ALA A 242 12.58 -4.92 5.29
N GLU A 243 12.69 -5.09 6.61
CA GLU A 243 12.94 -6.39 7.24
C GLU A 243 11.75 -7.34 7.04
N ALA A 244 10.53 -6.87 7.30
CA ALA A 244 9.33 -7.69 7.14
C ALA A 244 9.07 -8.05 5.66
N LEU A 245 9.24 -7.11 4.73
CA LEU A 245 9.13 -7.39 3.29
C LEU A 245 10.15 -8.45 2.88
N SER A 246 11.42 -8.33 3.33
CA SER A 246 12.46 -9.32 3.05
C SER A 246 12.11 -10.71 3.63
N GLN A 247 11.57 -10.75 4.84
CA GLN A 247 11.21 -12.01 5.49
C GLN A 247 10.02 -12.70 4.80
N HIS A 248 9.04 -11.94 4.29
CA HIS A 248 7.76 -12.50 3.84
C HIS A 248 7.55 -12.48 2.33
N LEU A 249 8.31 -11.68 1.56
CA LEU A 249 8.13 -11.54 0.10
C LEU A 249 9.32 -12.10 -0.73
N GLU A 250 10.22 -12.85 -0.12
CA GLU A 250 11.34 -13.53 -0.81
C GLU A 250 11.13 -15.03 -1.01
N GLY A 251 10.13 -15.64 -0.35
CA GLY A 251 9.89 -17.07 -0.41
C GLY A 251 9.42 -17.57 -1.78
N ASP A 252 9.52 -18.89 -2.00
CA ASP A 252 9.09 -19.55 -3.23
C ASP A 252 7.57 -19.48 -3.46
N ASP A 253 6.81 -19.23 -2.41
CA ASP A 253 5.36 -19.00 -2.43
C ASP A 253 4.96 -17.62 -2.94
N VAL A 254 5.91 -16.72 -3.22
CA VAL A 254 5.69 -15.38 -3.76
C VAL A 254 5.77 -15.40 -5.27
N SER A 255 4.64 -15.13 -5.94
CA SER A 255 4.51 -15.17 -7.40
C SER A 255 4.89 -13.88 -8.12
N PHE A 256 5.40 -12.86 -7.41
CA PHE A 256 5.67 -11.54 -7.96
C PHE A 256 6.99 -10.95 -7.44
N ARG A 257 7.45 -9.91 -8.12
CA ARG A 257 8.58 -9.06 -7.71
C ARG A 257 8.07 -7.72 -7.23
N THR A 258 8.77 -7.10 -6.28
CA THR A 258 8.43 -5.77 -5.78
C THR A 258 9.54 -4.78 -6.13
N ARG A 259 9.15 -3.69 -6.79
CA ARG A 259 10.01 -2.53 -7.02
C ARG A 259 9.77 -1.53 -5.88
N LEU A 260 10.80 -1.30 -5.07
CA LEU A 260 10.74 -0.48 -3.87
C LEU A 260 11.18 0.94 -4.21
N VAL A 261 10.32 1.92 -3.93
CA VAL A 261 10.59 3.35 -4.10
C VAL A 261 10.57 4.00 -2.72
N ALA A 262 11.73 4.39 -2.22
CA ALA A 262 11.85 4.92 -0.87
C ALA A 262 11.11 6.27 -0.73
N HIS A 263 10.51 6.49 0.44
CA HIS A 263 9.92 7.78 0.81
C HIS A 263 11.03 8.79 1.12
N GLY A 264 11.29 9.73 0.19
CA GLY A 264 12.46 10.60 0.23
C GLY A 264 12.57 11.50 1.45
N THR A 265 11.45 12.03 1.96
CA THR A 265 11.49 12.87 3.16
C THR A 265 11.70 12.06 4.45
N VAL A 266 11.34 10.77 4.46
CA VAL A 266 11.59 9.88 5.61
C VAL A 266 13.08 9.61 5.79
N LEU A 267 13.84 9.53 4.70
CA LEU A 267 15.30 9.35 4.74
C LEU A 267 16.02 10.51 5.43
N THR A 268 15.41 11.70 5.42
CA THR A 268 15.99 12.92 5.99
C THR A 268 15.27 13.39 7.26
N LYS A 269 14.48 12.52 7.91
CA LYS A 269 13.87 12.81 9.22
C LYS A 269 14.92 13.07 10.29
N GLY A 270 14.53 13.79 11.34
CA GLY A 270 15.38 14.04 12.50
C GLY A 270 16.47 15.09 12.28
N GLY A 271 16.30 16.01 11.31
CA GLY A 271 17.20 17.12 11.05
C GLY A 271 18.36 16.79 10.09
N VAL A 272 18.30 15.65 9.42
CA VAL A 272 19.23 15.32 8.33
C VAL A 272 18.93 16.25 7.14
N PRO A 273 19.95 16.97 6.60
CA PRO A 273 19.75 17.86 5.47
C PRO A 273 19.25 17.11 4.22
N PRO A 274 18.34 17.69 3.41
CA PRO A 274 17.86 17.07 2.16
C PRO A 274 18.97 16.63 1.21
N GLN A 275 20.11 17.32 1.23
CA GLN A 275 21.29 17.03 0.40
C GLN A 275 21.93 15.67 0.70
N GLN A 276 21.73 15.12 1.90
CA GLN A 276 22.19 13.78 2.26
C GLN A 276 21.22 12.66 1.86
N GLY A 277 19.99 13.02 1.48
CA GLY A 277 18.97 12.06 1.06
C GLY A 277 19.43 11.09 -0.04
N PRO A 278 20.10 11.55 -1.12
CA PRO A 278 20.59 10.67 -2.17
C PRO A 278 21.60 9.61 -1.69
N GLU A 279 22.49 9.94 -0.78
CA GLU A 279 23.46 8.99 -0.19
C GLU A 279 22.72 7.90 0.62
N LEU A 280 21.74 8.32 1.43
CA LEU A 280 20.92 7.40 2.20
C LEU A 280 20.06 6.49 1.29
N ALA A 281 19.54 7.04 0.20
CA ALA A 281 18.80 6.26 -0.81
C ALA A 281 19.70 5.27 -1.55
N GLU A 282 20.94 5.66 -1.90
CA GLU A 282 21.92 4.78 -2.55
C GLU A 282 22.29 3.59 -1.65
N ALA A 283 22.37 3.80 -0.33
CA ALA A 283 22.63 2.71 0.62
C ALA A 283 21.54 1.63 0.61
N LEU A 284 20.29 1.97 0.25
CA LEU A 284 19.19 1.00 0.14
C LEU A 284 19.38 0.01 -1.01
N LEU A 285 20.13 0.38 -2.06
CA LEU A 285 20.41 -0.53 -3.18
C LEU A 285 21.18 -1.78 -2.74
N GLN A 286 21.91 -1.72 -1.63
CA GLN A 286 22.61 -2.88 -1.06
C GLN A 286 21.65 -3.90 -0.43
N ARG A 287 20.38 -3.55 -0.24
CA ARG A 287 19.32 -4.45 0.25
C ARG A 287 18.59 -5.19 -0.87
N ASN A 288 18.99 -4.97 -2.12
CA ASN A 288 18.38 -5.64 -3.26
C ASN A 288 18.59 -7.15 -3.20
N SER A 289 17.55 -7.89 -3.54
CA SER A 289 17.48 -9.35 -3.47
C SER A 289 16.84 -9.92 -4.75
N HIS A 290 16.48 -11.21 -4.74
CA HIS A 290 15.86 -11.83 -5.91
C HIS A 290 14.51 -11.22 -6.29
N ARG A 291 13.69 -10.84 -5.29
CA ARG A 291 12.33 -10.32 -5.52
C ARG A 291 12.13 -8.88 -5.13
N LEU A 292 12.97 -8.32 -4.26
CA LEU A 292 12.84 -6.95 -3.74
C LEU A 292 13.96 -6.07 -4.31
N HIS A 293 13.59 -5.00 -4.99
CA HIS A 293 14.55 -4.15 -5.68
C HIS A 293 14.28 -2.67 -5.45
N PHE A 294 15.16 -2.01 -4.70
CA PHE A 294 15.29 -0.56 -4.75
C PHE A 294 15.95 -0.14 -6.06
N GLY A 295 15.39 0.88 -6.71
CA GLY A 295 15.99 1.55 -7.85
C GLY A 295 16.34 2.99 -7.50
N ARG A 296 16.88 3.73 -8.48
CA ARG A 296 17.09 5.19 -8.34
C ARG A 296 15.77 5.94 -8.55
N HIS A 297 14.79 5.64 -7.70
CA HIS A 297 13.45 6.22 -7.67
C HIS A 297 13.15 6.71 -6.27
N ILE A 298 12.54 7.88 -6.16
CA ILE A 298 12.14 8.49 -4.88
C ILE A 298 10.71 8.94 -4.95
N LYS A 299 9.94 8.69 -3.88
CA LYS A 299 8.61 9.23 -3.66
C LYS A 299 8.68 10.42 -2.72
N LEU A 300 8.03 11.51 -3.13
CA LEU A 300 7.79 12.71 -2.34
C LEU A 300 6.29 12.99 -2.28
N PHE A 301 5.88 13.75 -1.28
CA PHE A 301 4.49 14.18 -1.10
C PHE A 301 4.44 15.69 -1.01
N SER A 302 3.57 16.32 -1.82
CA SER A 302 3.30 17.75 -1.75
C SER A 302 2.20 18.06 -0.76
N ASP A 303 1.06 17.41 -0.91
CA ASP A 303 -0.21 17.74 -0.28
C ASP A 303 -1.06 16.50 -0.03
N GLY A 304 -2.28 16.70 0.46
CA GLY A 304 -3.19 15.64 0.81
C GLY A 304 -3.97 15.05 -0.36
N ALA A 305 -4.87 14.12 -0.06
CA ALA A 305 -5.67 13.45 -1.07
C ALA A 305 -6.90 14.27 -1.49
N PHE A 306 -7.20 14.31 -2.79
CA PHE A 306 -8.33 15.04 -3.34
C PHE A 306 -9.69 14.59 -2.76
N PHE A 307 -9.93 13.28 -2.64
CA PHE A 307 -11.21 12.78 -2.15
C PHE A 307 -11.39 12.84 -0.61
N SER A 308 -10.35 13.16 0.15
CA SER A 308 -10.47 13.59 1.55
C SER A 308 -10.59 15.10 1.68
N GLN A 309 -10.57 15.83 0.56
CA GLN A 309 -10.59 17.28 0.49
C GLN A 309 -9.34 17.93 1.14
N LEU A 310 -8.21 17.26 1.07
CA LEU A 310 -6.94 17.70 1.63
C LEU A 310 -5.89 18.07 0.57
N ALA A 311 -6.14 17.77 -0.72
CA ALA A 311 -5.29 18.24 -1.81
C ALA A 311 -5.35 19.78 -1.93
N GLN A 312 -4.22 20.41 -2.24
CA GLN A 312 -4.14 21.87 -2.37
C GLN A 312 -4.84 22.34 -3.65
N LEU A 313 -5.83 23.21 -3.49
CA LEU A 313 -6.56 23.82 -4.59
C LEU A 313 -6.28 25.31 -4.70
N GLN A 314 -6.18 25.80 -5.94
CA GLN A 314 -6.19 27.23 -6.22
C GLN A 314 -7.58 27.82 -5.89
N ALA A 315 -7.64 29.16 -5.73
CA ALA A 315 -8.91 29.85 -5.56
C ALA A 315 -9.91 29.46 -6.66
N PRO A 316 -11.18 29.20 -6.33
CA PRO A 316 -11.87 29.44 -5.06
C PRO A 316 -11.71 28.34 -3.98
N GLY A 317 -10.94 27.29 -4.20
CA GLY A 317 -10.78 26.17 -3.25
C GLY A 317 -11.94 25.17 -3.31
N TYR A 318 -12.18 24.48 -2.19
CA TYR A 318 -13.31 23.58 -1.99
C TYR A 318 -14.62 24.36 -1.77
N ILE A 319 -15.77 23.66 -1.73
CA ILE A 319 -17.10 24.27 -1.61
C ILE A 319 -17.25 25.10 -0.33
N ASP A 320 -16.61 24.71 0.76
CA ASP A 320 -16.60 25.41 2.04
C ASP A 320 -15.53 26.51 2.14
N GLY A 321 -14.76 26.72 1.06
CA GLY A 321 -13.76 27.78 0.93
C GLY A 321 -12.38 27.46 1.46
N HIS A 322 -12.13 26.26 2.01
CA HIS A 322 -10.77 25.89 2.36
C HIS A 322 -9.96 25.46 1.12
N HIS A 323 -8.63 25.39 1.25
CA HIS A 323 -7.71 25.16 0.12
C HIS A 323 -6.92 23.84 0.20
N GLY A 324 -7.20 23.00 1.20
CA GLY A 324 -6.42 21.77 1.46
C GLY A 324 -5.19 22.01 2.34
N GLU A 325 -4.33 21.01 2.43
CA GLU A 325 -3.23 20.95 3.38
C GLU A 325 -1.91 20.55 2.74
N TRP A 326 -0.82 21.27 3.04
CA TRP A 326 0.52 20.87 2.63
C TRP A 326 1.08 19.77 3.54
N LEU A 327 1.57 18.68 2.95
CA LEU A 327 2.48 17.72 3.61
C LEU A 327 3.92 18.22 3.56
N SER A 328 4.30 18.82 2.45
CA SER A 328 5.57 19.53 2.29
C SER A 328 5.30 20.88 1.64
N THR A 329 5.72 21.97 2.26
CA THR A 329 5.60 23.28 1.61
C THR A 329 6.39 23.29 0.30
N PRO A 330 6.02 24.16 -0.66
CA PRO A 330 6.72 24.25 -1.95
C PRO A 330 8.24 24.40 -1.81
N GLU A 331 8.71 25.16 -0.83
CA GLU A 331 10.14 25.42 -0.58
C GLU A 331 10.85 24.15 -0.09
N VAL A 332 10.22 23.38 0.80
CA VAL A 332 10.77 22.12 1.33
C VAL A 332 10.76 21.07 0.22
N LEU A 333 9.67 20.98 -0.53
CA LEU A 333 9.55 20.06 -1.66
C LEU A 333 10.62 20.34 -2.72
N GLU A 334 10.83 21.61 -3.09
CA GLU A 334 11.85 22.01 -4.05
C GLU A 334 13.26 21.59 -3.60
N GLN A 335 13.60 21.76 -2.32
CA GLN A 335 14.91 21.35 -1.79
C GLN A 335 15.15 19.83 -1.96
N HIS A 336 14.13 19.01 -1.64
CA HIS A 336 14.20 17.56 -1.83
C HIS A 336 14.27 17.19 -3.31
N ILE A 337 13.42 17.79 -4.16
CA ILE A 337 13.44 17.56 -5.61
C ILE A 337 14.84 17.84 -6.18
N ARG A 338 15.42 19.02 -5.89
CA ARG A 338 16.75 19.39 -6.40
C ARG A 338 17.81 18.39 -5.95
N SER A 339 17.79 17.99 -4.66
CA SER A 339 18.79 17.06 -4.12
C SER A 339 18.78 15.73 -4.85
N TYR A 340 17.60 15.13 -5.04
CA TYR A 340 17.47 13.84 -5.72
C TYR A 340 17.66 13.95 -7.24
N TRP A 341 17.12 15.02 -7.86
CA TRP A 341 17.22 15.21 -9.30
C TRP A 341 18.67 15.33 -9.78
N TYR A 342 19.46 16.17 -9.11
CA TYR A 342 20.89 16.33 -9.47
C TYR A 342 21.73 15.09 -9.17
N ALA A 343 21.25 14.21 -8.30
CA ALA A 343 21.86 12.90 -8.05
C ALA A 343 21.40 11.80 -9.04
N GLY A 344 20.54 12.15 -10.01
CA GLY A 344 20.10 11.24 -11.07
C GLY A 344 18.96 10.28 -10.66
N TYR A 345 18.16 10.66 -9.67
CA TYR A 345 16.96 9.91 -9.28
C TYR A 345 15.74 10.32 -10.10
N GLN A 346 14.92 9.35 -10.46
CA GLN A 346 13.56 9.60 -10.91
C GLN A 346 12.69 9.93 -9.70
N ILE A 347 11.88 11.00 -9.82
CA ILE A 347 11.06 11.51 -8.74
C ILE A 347 9.60 11.27 -9.05
N HIS A 348 8.88 10.69 -8.08
CA HIS A 348 7.44 10.54 -8.07
C HIS A 348 6.87 11.48 -7.00
N VAL A 349 5.98 12.36 -7.38
CA VAL A 349 5.34 13.30 -6.44
C VAL A 349 3.87 12.95 -6.31
N HIS A 350 3.38 12.86 -5.08
CA HIS A 350 1.96 12.83 -4.76
C HIS A 350 1.45 14.26 -4.78
N VAL A 351 0.42 14.51 -5.57
CA VAL A 351 -0.27 15.79 -5.76
C VAL A 351 -1.77 15.55 -5.81
#